data_9f20fdb870fd96e200a6ab199da4a62a
#
_entry.id   9f20fdb870fd96e200a6ab199da4a62a
#
_cell.length_a   1.000
_cell.length_b   1.000
_cell.length_c   1.000
_cell.angle_alpha   90.00
_cell.angle_beta   90.00
_cell.angle_gamma   90.00
#
_symmetry.space_group_name_H-M   'P 1'
#
loop_
_entity.id
_entity.type
_entity.pdbx_description
1 polymer ?
#
loop_
_entity_poly.entity_id
_entity_poly.type
_entity_poly.pdbx_seq_one_letter_code
_entity_poly.pdbx_strand_id
1 'polypeptide(L)'
;MSGLGKRFVEAGYTDLKPFIPVDGKPMVQHVVELFRETNTLFICDQIHSDKLNTICPTSKVFHSVHRGLGPVDAVMCAESVISDEEEVIVSYCDYGTQWDYKTFLADVREHLAEGAIACYKGFHPHHLGPDCYAYVRENDKWVNEVREKTPFTTDKMNEYASNGTYYFRTGRIMKEYFKSLMETGESLNGEYYVSMAYNHMIAKGMRVRVFEIEKMLQWGTPYDLEVYKMWSAYFHEKPRRRLRMPGITLLPMAGQGNRFRMQGYDTPKPFLPIRGQMMAVAALRDLPETDSTTVISLKSHAVGQYFPGCKIVELAETTNGQATTCMAALDDVDDNTPLTVTACDNGAMYDPDRLENLMNDGSVDVIVWCFTNNPTGKLYPHMYAWLDVDDSDSIREVSIKKPFATKPNTHAIIGTMFFRKAGVFKAAYKHIVDHDLRTNGEFYVDNLLQPLIEQGYSVKAFPVDYYLCWGTPNDYRTFLYWDDYHSSSH
;
A
#
# COMPACT_ATOMS: atom_id res chain seq x y z
N MET A 1 -24.29 -8.63 -6.18
CA MET A 1 -23.63 -9.48 -5.17
C MET A 1 -23.85 -10.99 -5.42
N SER A 2 -23.99 -11.40 -6.67
CA SER A 2 -24.16 -12.82 -7.06
C SER A 2 -22.84 -13.60 -7.16
N GLY A 3 -21.68 -12.93 -7.13
CA GLY A 3 -20.37 -13.58 -7.23
C GLY A 3 -19.96 -14.32 -5.95
N LEU A 4 -19.28 -15.47 -6.11
CA LEU A 4 -18.90 -16.38 -5.01
C LEU A 4 -17.71 -15.91 -4.17
N GLY A 5 -17.03 -14.81 -4.53
CA GLY A 5 -15.86 -14.31 -3.79
C GLY A 5 -14.68 -15.29 -3.71
N LYS A 6 -14.47 -16.14 -4.70
CA LYS A 6 -13.49 -17.26 -4.70
C LYS A 6 -12.10 -16.84 -4.18
N ARG A 7 -11.57 -15.70 -4.61
CA ARG A 7 -10.26 -15.19 -4.17
C ARG A 7 -10.17 -15.01 -2.66
N PHE A 8 -11.24 -14.57 -2.00
CA PHE A 8 -11.28 -14.43 -0.55
C PHE A 8 -11.34 -15.77 0.17
N VAL A 9 -12.11 -16.72 -0.35
CA VAL A 9 -12.16 -18.10 0.19
C VAL A 9 -10.78 -18.77 0.07
N GLU A 10 -10.12 -18.65 -1.07
CA GLU A 10 -8.76 -19.16 -1.31
C GLU A 10 -7.71 -18.49 -0.40
N ALA A 11 -7.93 -17.24 -0.02
CA ALA A 11 -7.10 -16.51 0.95
C ALA A 11 -7.46 -16.81 2.43
N GLY A 12 -8.39 -17.72 2.69
CA GLY A 12 -8.75 -18.18 4.04
C GLY A 12 -9.80 -17.34 4.76
N TYR A 13 -10.49 -16.44 4.06
CA TYR A 13 -11.61 -15.71 4.66
C TYR A 13 -12.82 -16.60 4.82
N THR A 14 -13.43 -16.59 6.00
CA THR A 14 -14.62 -17.38 6.35
C THR A 14 -15.94 -16.64 6.09
N ASP A 15 -15.91 -15.32 6.15
CA ASP A 15 -17.07 -14.49 5.81
C ASP A 15 -17.25 -14.39 4.29
N LEU A 16 -18.51 -14.34 3.85
CA LEU A 16 -18.83 -13.99 2.47
C LEU A 16 -18.35 -12.56 2.17
N LYS A 17 -17.75 -12.35 1.02
CA LYS A 17 -17.07 -11.10 0.63
C LYS A 17 -17.79 -9.80 1.02
N PRO A 18 -19.10 -9.59 0.75
CA PRO A 18 -19.79 -8.35 1.11
C PRO A 18 -19.87 -8.08 2.61
N PHE A 19 -19.67 -9.11 3.41
CA PHE A 19 -19.81 -9.06 4.88
C PHE A 19 -18.48 -9.05 5.62
N ILE A 20 -17.37 -9.12 4.90
CA ILE A 20 -16.04 -9.00 5.51
C ILE A 20 -15.95 -7.60 6.16
N PRO A 21 -15.55 -7.53 7.45
CA PRO A 21 -15.48 -6.25 8.15
C PRO A 21 -14.30 -5.40 7.66
N VAL A 22 -14.59 -4.12 7.47
CA VAL A 22 -13.65 -3.03 7.21
C VAL A 22 -13.94 -1.96 8.26
N ASP A 23 -12.96 -1.59 9.07
CA ASP A 23 -13.11 -0.63 10.18
C ASP A 23 -14.36 -0.87 11.05
N GLY A 24 -14.60 -2.14 11.36
CA GLY A 24 -15.71 -2.57 12.24
C GLY A 24 -17.09 -2.69 11.59
N LYS A 25 -17.23 -2.35 10.28
CA LYS A 25 -18.49 -2.49 9.53
C LYS A 25 -18.32 -3.42 8.33
N PRO A 26 -19.37 -4.17 7.91
CA PRO A 26 -19.33 -4.93 6.64
C PRO A 26 -19.06 -4.04 5.42
N MET A 27 -18.30 -4.55 4.43
CA MET A 27 -18.03 -3.83 3.18
C MET A 27 -19.29 -3.25 2.54
N VAL A 28 -20.35 -4.05 2.44
CA VAL A 28 -21.61 -3.66 1.83
C VAL A 28 -22.28 -2.48 2.53
N GLN A 29 -22.12 -2.38 3.84
CA GLN A 29 -22.69 -1.26 4.62
C GLN A 29 -21.96 0.05 4.29
N HIS A 30 -20.63 0.03 4.16
CA HIS A 30 -19.88 1.20 3.70
C HIS A 30 -20.37 1.68 2.33
N VAL A 31 -20.60 0.76 1.39
CA VAL A 31 -21.07 1.11 0.05
C VAL A 31 -22.48 1.71 0.09
N VAL A 32 -23.40 1.16 0.88
CA VAL A 32 -24.75 1.74 1.04
C VAL A 32 -24.69 3.15 1.61
N GLU A 33 -23.81 3.39 2.57
CA GLU A 33 -23.62 4.70 3.19
C GLU A 33 -23.07 5.78 2.23
N LEU A 34 -22.47 5.37 1.08
CA LEU A 34 -22.04 6.30 0.01
C LEU A 34 -23.22 6.96 -0.73
N PHE A 35 -24.38 6.29 -0.76
CA PHE A 35 -25.56 6.69 -1.51
C PHE A 35 -26.70 7.06 -0.58
N ARG A 36 -26.54 8.14 0.15
CA ARG A 36 -27.54 8.61 1.13
C ARG A 36 -28.84 9.03 0.42
N GLU A 37 -29.97 8.76 1.08
CA GLU A 37 -31.30 9.15 0.60
C GLU A 37 -31.76 8.42 -0.67
N THR A 38 -31.24 7.20 -0.94
CA THR A 38 -31.63 6.37 -2.08
C THR A 38 -32.36 5.10 -1.63
N ASN A 39 -33.23 4.59 -2.51
CA ASN A 39 -33.81 3.26 -2.36
C ASN A 39 -32.80 2.21 -2.84
N THR A 40 -32.30 1.39 -1.95
CA THR A 40 -31.34 0.34 -2.28
C THR A 40 -32.03 -0.96 -2.64
N LEU A 41 -31.66 -1.54 -3.81
CA LEU A 41 -32.05 -2.87 -4.24
C LEU A 41 -30.80 -3.76 -4.30
N PHE A 42 -30.71 -4.75 -3.42
CA PHE A 42 -29.66 -5.76 -3.50
C PHE A 42 -30.06 -6.88 -4.47
N ILE A 43 -29.19 -7.13 -5.44
CA ILE A 43 -29.32 -8.25 -6.35
C ILE A 43 -28.23 -9.26 -5.95
N CYS A 44 -28.64 -10.38 -5.37
CA CYS A 44 -27.72 -11.29 -4.71
C CYS A 44 -28.22 -12.75 -4.68
N ASP A 45 -27.31 -13.67 -4.37
CA ASP A 45 -27.68 -15.06 -4.06
C ASP A 45 -28.47 -15.14 -2.75
N GLN A 46 -29.30 -16.16 -2.61
CA GLN A 46 -30.13 -16.44 -1.43
C GLN A 46 -29.33 -16.46 -0.12
N ILE A 47 -28.10 -16.97 -0.16
CA ILE A 47 -27.22 -17.08 1.02
C ILE A 47 -26.87 -15.74 1.66
N HIS A 48 -27.07 -14.62 0.95
CA HIS A 48 -26.78 -13.28 1.46
C HIS A 48 -27.96 -12.63 2.18
N SER A 49 -29.19 -13.14 1.96
CA SER A 49 -30.44 -12.42 2.30
C SER A 49 -30.61 -12.14 3.79
N ASP A 50 -30.44 -13.14 4.64
CA ASP A 50 -30.69 -12.97 6.08
C ASP A 50 -29.76 -11.93 6.69
N LYS A 51 -28.49 -11.96 6.27
CA LYS A 51 -27.48 -11.03 6.76
C LYS A 51 -27.72 -9.62 6.21
N LEU A 52 -28.18 -9.48 4.95
CA LEU A 52 -28.55 -8.20 4.36
C LEU A 52 -29.76 -7.57 5.04
N ASN A 53 -30.80 -8.34 5.30
CA ASN A 53 -31.99 -7.88 6.01
C ASN A 53 -31.68 -7.36 7.43
N THR A 54 -30.65 -7.94 8.07
CA THR A 54 -30.19 -7.50 9.39
C THR A 54 -29.38 -6.19 9.29
N ILE A 55 -28.46 -6.08 8.31
CA ILE A 55 -27.52 -4.96 8.18
C ILE A 55 -28.21 -3.75 7.54
N CYS A 56 -29.08 -3.98 6.55
CA CYS A 56 -29.76 -2.95 5.77
C CYS A 56 -31.28 -3.21 5.73
N PRO A 57 -31.99 -3.08 6.84
CA PRO A 57 -33.40 -3.51 6.97
C PRO A 57 -34.39 -2.74 6.10
N THR A 58 -34.03 -1.55 5.63
CA THR A 58 -34.86 -0.71 4.73
C THR A 58 -34.67 -1.01 3.24
N SER A 59 -33.69 -1.85 2.90
CA SER A 59 -33.36 -2.18 1.52
C SER A 59 -34.21 -3.33 0.98
N LYS A 60 -34.45 -3.34 -0.32
CA LYS A 60 -35.08 -4.46 -1.02
C LYS A 60 -34.04 -5.50 -1.44
N VAL A 61 -34.38 -6.78 -1.40
CA VAL A 61 -33.53 -7.88 -1.84
C VAL A 61 -34.20 -8.59 -2.99
N PHE A 62 -33.49 -8.78 -4.11
CA PHE A 62 -33.88 -9.59 -5.24
C PHE A 62 -32.93 -10.78 -5.37
N HIS A 63 -33.47 -11.98 -5.40
CA HIS A 63 -32.67 -13.20 -5.52
C HIS A 63 -32.30 -13.49 -6.97
N SER A 64 -31.02 -13.56 -7.23
CA SER A 64 -30.47 -13.91 -8.54
C SER A 64 -29.48 -15.05 -8.39
N VAL A 65 -29.65 -16.10 -9.17
CA VAL A 65 -28.69 -17.20 -9.23
C VAL A 65 -27.47 -16.76 -10.05
N HIS A 66 -26.28 -17.02 -9.52
CA HIS A 66 -25.03 -16.72 -10.23
C HIS A 66 -24.90 -17.58 -11.48
N ARG A 67 -24.92 -16.95 -12.66
CA ARG A 67 -24.81 -17.62 -13.96
C ARG A 67 -23.42 -17.49 -14.60
N GLY A 68 -22.52 -16.73 -13.98
CA GLY A 68 -21.16 -16.49 -14.50
C GLY A 68 -21.10 -15.53 -15.70
N LEU A 69 -22.19 -14.82 -16.01
CA LEU A 69 -22.30 -13.92 -17.15
C LEU A 69 -22.01 -12.44 -16.79
N GLY A 70 -21.62 -12.15 -15.56
CA GLY A 70 -21.18 -10.85 -15.11
C GLY A 70 -22.29 -9.95 -14.51
N PRO A 71 -21.95 -8.70 -14.15
CA PRO A 71 -22.85 -7.82 -13.40
C PRO A 71 -24.06 -7.35 -14.19
N VAL A 72 -23.96 -7.16 -15.49
CA VAL A 72 -25.11 -6.78 -16.34
C VAL A 72 -26.18 -7.85 -16.33
N ASP A 73 -25.80 -9.10 -16.49
CA ASP A 73 -26.71 -10.25 -16.42
C ASP A 73 -27.41 -10.34 -15.06
N ALA A 74 -26.67 -10.12 -13.99
CA ALA A 74 -27.23 -10.11 -12.65
C ALA A 74 -28.29 -9.02 -12.46
N VAL A 75 -28.03 -7.80 -12.97
CA VAL A 75 -28.99 -6.68 -12.90
C VAL A 75 -30.21 -6.95 -13.75
N MET A 76 -30.05 -7.52 -14.95
CA MET A 76 -31.17 -7.85 -15.84
C MET A 76 -32.08 -8.94 -15.31
N CYS A 77 -31.61 -9.82 -14.42
CA CYS A 77 -32.49 -10.74 -13.69
C CYS A 77 -33.56 -9.99 -12.86
N ALA A 78 -33.23 -8.79 -12.38
CA ALA A 78 -34.13 -7.94 -11.60
C ALA A 78 -34.88 -6.88 -12.42
N GLU A 79 -34.86 -6.97 -13.76
CA GLU A 79 -35.45 -5.99 -14.68
C GLU A 79 -36.88 -5.59 -14.30
N SER A 80 -37.70 -6.56 -13.92
CA SER A 80 -39.14 -6.36 -13.63
C SER A 80 -39.43 -5.51 -12.38
N VAL A 81 -38.45 -5.40 -11.47
CA VAL A 81 -38.61 -4.62 -10.22
C VAL A 81 -37.87 -3.28 -10.24
N ILE A 82 -37.14 -2.99 -11.32
CA ILE A 82 -36.47 -1.70 -11.52
C ILE A 82 -37.43 -0.79 -12.30
N SER A 83 -37.72 0.41 -11.76
CA SER A 83 -38.57 1.43 -12.41
C SER A 83 -37.97 1.91 -13.73
N ASP A 84 -38.79 2.12 -14.75
CA ASP A 84 -38.35 2.68 -16.02
C ASP A 84 -38.06 4.19 -15.93
N GLU A 85 -38.72 4.89 -15.03
CA GLU A 85 -38.74 6.37 -15.01
C GLU A 85 -37.75 6.95 -13.94
N GLU A 86 -37.26 6.13 -13.00
CA GLU A 86 -36.37 6.61 -11.96
C GLU A 86 -34.90 6.61 -12.39
N GLU A 87 -34.13 7.53 -11.82
CA GLU A 87 -32.66 7.50 -11.91
C GLU A 87 -32.14 6.22 -11.27
N VAL A 88 -31.15 5.59 -11.90
CA VAL A 88 -30.56 4.35 -11.42
C VAL A 88 -29.06 4.50 -11.27
N ILE A 89 -28.54 4.06 -10.11
CA ILE A 89 -27.11 3.86 -9.90
C ILE A 89 -26.84 2.36 -9.74
N VAL A 90 -26.01 1.81 -10.58
CA VAL A 90 -25.46 0.46 -10.43
C VAL A 90 -24.12 0.57 -9.76
N SER A 91 -23.96 -0.10 -8.61
CA SER A 91 -22.74 -0.06 -7.79
C SER A 91 -22.26 -1.46 -7.46
N TYR A 92 -20.94 -1.64 -7.41
CA TYR A 92 -20.33 -2.81 -6.80
C TYR A 92 -20.38 -2.70 -5.26
N CYS A 93 -20.04 -3.77 -4.54
CA CYS A 93 -20.23 -3.85 -3.08
C CYS A 93 -18.92 -3.95 -2.29
N ASP A 94 -17.77 -3.65 -2.92
CA ASP A 94 -16.45 -4.04 -2.43
C ASP A 94 -15.39 -2.94 -2.56
N TYR A 95 -15.80 -1.69 -2.35
CA TYR A 95 -14.92 -0.52 -2.38
C TYR A 95 -15.40 0.56 -1.42
N GLY A 96 -14.51 1.49 -1.09
CA GLY A 96 -14.86 2.77 -0.47
C GLY A 96 -14.54 3.92 -1.41
N THR A 97 -15.13 5.09 -1.15
CA THR A 97 -14.93 6.29 -1.97
C THR A 97 -14.97 7.53 -1.10
N GLN A 98 -13.99 8.41 -1.26
CA GLN A 98 -14.05 9.77 -0.75
C GLN A 98 -14.59 10.66 -1.88
N TRP A 99 -15.80 11.17 -1.71
CA TRP A 99 -16.50 12.00 -2.70
C TRP A 99 -17.66 12.76 -2.09
N ASP A 100 -18.15 13.77 -2.79
CA ASP A 100 -19.45 14.42 -2.48
C ASP A 100 -20.53 13.88 -3.40
N TYR A 101 -21.36 12.98 -2.87
CA TYR A 101 -22.49 12.37 -3.58
C TYR A 101 -23.53 13.41 -4.05
N LYS A 102 -23.78 14.48 -3.25
CA LYS A 102 -24.73 15.53 -3.63
C LYS A 102 -24.21 16.34 -4.81
N THR A 103 -22.93 16.66 -4.81
CA THR A 103 -22.28 17.33 -5.95
C THR A 103 -22.29 16.44 -7.19
N PHE A 104 -22.10 15.14 -7.05
CA PHE A 104 -22.24 14.19 -8.18
C PHE A 104 -23.65 14.25 -8.79
N LEU A 105 -24.71 14.15 -7.98
CA LEU A 105 -26.09 14.23 -8.49
C LEU A 105 -26.42 15.60 -9.09
N ALA A 106 -25.93 16.68 -8.52
CA ALA A 106 -26.09 18.03 -9.06
C ALA A 106 -25.43 18.14 -10.43
N ASP A 107 -24.19 17.67 -10.60
CA ASP A 107 -23.44 17.72 -11.86
C ASP A 107 -24.17 16.95 -12.99
N VAL A 108 -24.59 15.70 -12.73
CA VAL A 108 -25.26 14.89 -13.77
C VAL A 108 -26.61 15.44 -14.18
N ARG A 109 -27.35 16.06 -13.24
CA ARG A 109 -28.65 16.68 -13.49
C ARG A 109 -28.54 18.02 -14.20
N GLU A 110 -27.63 18.89 -13.78
CA GLU A 110 -27.36 20.18 -14.42
C GLU A 110 -26.96 20.02 -15.88
N HIS A 111 -26.07 19.06 -16.16
CA HIS A 111 -25.60 18.80 -17.51
C HIS A 111 -26.54 17.91 -18.35
N LEU A 112 -27.66 17.49 -17.77
CA LEU A 112 -28.62 16.59 -18.42
C LEU A 112 -27.96 15.34 -18.99
N ALA A 113 -26.99 14.76 -18.24
CA ALA A 113 -26.27 13.56 -18.65
C ALA A 113 -27.20 12.34 -18.68
N GLU A 114 -27.16 11.53 -19.73
CA GLU A 114 -27.96 10.31 -19.86
C GLU A 114 -27.32 9.13 -19.13
N GLY A 115 -26.00 9.18 -18.96
CA GLY A 115 -25.21 8.29 -18.14
C GLY A 115 -24.06 9.04 -17.49
N ALA A 116 -23.49 8.47 -16.41
CA ALA A 116 -22.25 8.97 -15.85
C ALA A 116 -21.46 7.85 -15.18
N ILE A 117 -20.16 8.02 -15.15
CA ILE A 117 -19.21 7.09 -14.52
C ILE A 117 -18.42 7.87 -13.46
N ALA A 118 -18.47 7.42 -12.21
CA ALA A 118 -17.61 7.97 -11.18
C ALA A 118 -16.19 7.39 -11.36
N CYS A 119 -15.24 8.28 -11.56
CA CYS A 119 -13.87 7.95 -11.91
C CYS A 119 -12.87 8.65 -10.99
N TYR A 120 -11.74 8.03 -10.82
CA TYR A 120 -10.58 8.63 -10.17
C TYR A 120 -9.41 8.72 -11.17
N LYS A 121 -8.47 9.60 -10.88
CA LYS A 121 -7.27 9.84 -11.67
C LYS A 121 -6.09 10.12 -10.73
N GLY A 122 -4.87 9.97 -11.22
CA GLY A 122 -3.67 10.19 -10.42
C GLY A 122 -3.20 8.94 -9.67
N PHE A 123 -2.29 9.16 -8.73
CA PHE A 123 -1.69 8.06 -7.99
C PHE A 123 -2.68 7.45 -7.00
N HIS A 124 -2.96 6.18 -7.22
CA HIS A 124 -3.68 5.31 -6.29
C HIS A 124 -2.85 4.03 -6.10
N PRO A 125 -2.56 3.59 -4.86
CA PRO A 125 -1.66 2.45 -4.61
C PRO A 125 -2.05 1.16 -5.32
N HIS A 126 -3.36 0.87 -5.46
CA HIS A 126 -3.85 -0.31 -6.15
C HIS A 126 -3.55 -0.32 -7.67
N HIS A 127 -3.28 0.85 -8.28
CA HIS A 127 -2.82 0.94 -9.67
C HIS A 127 -1.38 0.42 -9.87
N LEU A 128 -0.62 0.18 -8.80
CA LEU A 128 0.67 -0.51 -8.91
C LEU A 128 0.50 -2.01 -9.22
N GLY A 129 -0.69 -2.55 -8.99
CA GLY A 129 -1.08 -3.91 -9.30
C GLY A 129 -1.64 -4.10 -10.73
N PRO A 130 -2.31 -5.24 -10.96
CA PRO A 130 -2.93 -5.58 -12.26
C PRO A 130 -4.05 -4.61 -12.67
N ASP A 131 -4.31 -4.54 -13.99
CA ASP A 131 -5.40 -3.74 -14.55
C ASP A 131 -6.75 -4.44 -14.33
N CYS A 132 -7.50 -3.95 -13.33
CA CYS A 132 -8.78 -4.53 -12.91
C CYS A 132 -9.97 -3.58 -13.08
N TYR A 133 -9.76 -2.41 -13.70
CA TYR A 133 -10.71 -1.30 -13.76
C TYR A 133 -11.13 -0.99 -15.19
N ALA A 134 -12.31 -0.38 -15.35
CA ALA A 134 -12.68 0.22 -16.62
C ALA A 134 -11.97 1.58 -16.74
N TYR A 135 -11.25 1.79 -17.85
CA TYR A 135 -10.58 3.04 -18.19
C TYR A 135 -11.47 3.87 -19.11
N VAL A 136 -11.47 5.19 -18.90
CA VAL A 136 -12.37 6.11 -19.59
C VAL A 136 -11.59 7.20 -20.31
N ARG A 137 -11.77 7.31 -21.61
CA ARG A 137 -11.30 8.44 -22.42
C ARG A 137 -12.42 9.47 -22.53
N GLU A 138 -12.09 10.71 -22.26
CA GLU A 138 -13.05 11.80 -22.25
C GLU A 138 -12.53 13.03 -23.03
N ASN A 139 -13.44 13.96 -23.30
CA ASN A 139 -13.14 15.32 -23.72
C ASN A 139 -14.10 16.26 -22.99
N ASP A 140 -13.57 17.18 -22.19
CA ASP A 140 -14.34 18.14 -21.38
C ASP A 140 -15.38 17.42 -20.46
N LYS A 141 -14.92 16.36 -19.79
CA LYS A 141 -15.74 15.47 -18.93
C LYS A 141 -16.80 14.65 -19.69
N TRP A 142 -16.89 14.71 -21.04
CA TRP A 142 -17.77 13.85 -21.82
C TRP A 142 -17.03 12.61 -22.31
N VAL A 143 -17.58 11.44 -22.00
CA VAL A 143 -16.97 10.15 -22.33
C VAL A 143 -17.04 9.91 -23.84
N ASN A 144 -15.87 9.55 -24.41
CA ASN A 144 -15.76 9.18 -25.83
C ASN A 144 -15.62 7.66 -26.02
N GLU A 145 -14.96 6.99 -25.07
CA GLU A 145 -14.68 5.55 -25.13
C GLU A 145 -14.44 4.99 -23.72
N VAL A 146 -14.90 3.78 -23.47
CA VAL A 146 -14.63 3.01 -22.25
C VAL A 146 -13.96 1.70 -22.62
N ARG A 147 -12.89 1.33 -21.91
CA ARG A 147 -12.21 0.04 -22.07
C ARG A 147 -12.20 -0.70 -20.74
N GLU A 148 -12.82 -1.87 -20.71
CA GLU A 148 -12.80 -2.72 -19.53
C GLU A 148 -11.42 -3.40 -19.39
N LYS A 149 -10.78 -3.22 -18.22
CA LYS A 149 -9.50 -3.81 -17.84
C LYS A 149 -8.32 -3.57 -18.81
N THR A 150 -8.40 -2.52 -19.61
CA THR A 150 -7.36 -2.21 -20.59
C THR A 150 -7.13 -0.70 -20.64
N PRO A 151 -6.02 -0.18 -20.13
CA PRO A 151 -5.68 1.24 -20.22
C PRO A 151 -5.44 1.66 -21.67
N PHE A 152 -5.61 2.95 -21.96
CA PHE A 152 -5.38 3.51 -23.30
C PHE A 152 -3.90 3.74 -23.58
N THR A 153 -3.11 3.97 -22.52
CA THR A 153 -1.68 4.28 -22.59
C THR A 153 -0.88 3.48 -21.57
N THR A 154 0.43 3.57 -21.60
CA THR A 154 1.31 2.99 -20.57
C THR A 154 1.31 3.77 -19.26
N ASP A 155 0.80 5.00 -19.26
CA ASP A 155 0.65 5.86 -18.07
C ASP A 155 -0.78 5.85 -17.56
N LYS A 156 -1.22 4.68 -17.12
CA LYS A 156 -2.58 4.43 -16.65
C LYS A 156 -3.02 5.30 -15.45
N MET A 157 -2.08 5.82 -14.68
CA MET A 157 -2.38 6.70 -13.55
C MET A 157 -2.83 8.09 -13.99
N ASN A 158 -2.52 8.50 -15.23
CA ASN A 158 -3.00 9.73 -15.84
C ASN A 158 -4.30 9.54 -16.65
N GLU A 159 -4.91 8.37 -16.59
CA GLU A 159 -6.21 8.08 -17.18
C GLU A 159 -7.31 8.03 -16.12
N TYR A 160 -8.53 8.34 -16.52
CA TYR A 160 -9.69 8.11 -15.66
C TYR A 160 -9.97 6.62 -15.54
N ALA A 161 -10.07 6.12 -14.31
CA ALA A 161 -10.47 4.75 -14.01
C ALA A 161 -11.75 4.73 -13.16
N SER A 162 -12.71 3.88 -13.52
CA SER A 162 -13.97 3.75 -12.80
C SER A 162 -13.78 3.15 -11.40
N ASN A 163 -14.47 3.70 -10.40
CA ASN A 163 -14.53 3.13 -9.06
C ASN A 163 -15.59 2.03 -8.91
N GLY A 164 -16.38 1.74 -9.97
CA GLY A 164 -17.47 0.78 -9.93
C GLY A 164 -18.85 1.38 -9.64
N THR A 165 -19.01 2.70 -9.79
CA THR A 165 -20.27 3.43 -9.68
C THR A 165 -20.72 3.94 -11.03
N TYR A 166 -21.90 3.56 -11.45
CA TYR A 166 -22.44 3.79 -12.79
C TYR A 166 -23.86 4.37 -12.71
N TYR A 167 -24.06 5.59 -13.22
CA TYR A 167 -25.35 6.30 -13.23
C TYR A 167 -26.03 6.21 -14.59
N PHE A 168 -27.33 6.02 -14.58
CA PHE A 168 -28.24 6.10 -15.72
C PHE A 168 -29.39 7.02 -15.35
N ARG A 169 -29.72 7.95 -16.24
CA ARG A 169 -30.80 8.93 -16.01
C ARG A 169 -32.15 8.27 -15.76
N THR A 170 -32.42 7.13 -16.40
CA THR A 170 -33.62 6.33 -16.17
C THR A 170 -33.32 4.84 -16.22
N GLY A 171 -34.12 4.05 -15.51
CA GLY A 171 -34.02 2.60 -15.60
C GLY A 171 -34.32 2.07 -17.01
N ARG A 172 -35.14 2.77 -17.79
CA ARG A 172 -35.40 2.45 -19.19
C ARG A 172 -34.12 2.50 -20.04
N ILE A 173 -33.33 3.56 -19.91
CA ILE A 173 -32.03 3.70 -20.60
C ILE A 173 -31.12 2.56 -20.19
N MET A 174 -30.94 2.30 -18.87
CA MET A 174 -30.13 1.22 -18.38
C MET A 174 -30.51 -0.13 -18.99
N LYS A 175 -31.80 -0.49 -18.94
CA LYS A 175 -32.30 -1.77 -19.47
C LYS A 175 -32.08 -1.89 -20.98
N GLU A 176 -32.35 -0.84 -21.75
CA GLU A 176 -32.12 -0.82 -23.19
C GLU A 176 -30.69 -1.12 -23.56
N TYR A 177 -29.72 -0.45 -22.93
CA TYR A 177 -28.32 -0.61 -23.30
C TYR A 177 -27.68 -1.87 -22.68
N PHE A 178 -28.21 -2.38 -21.57
CA PHE A 178 -27.85 -3.71 -21.09
C PHE A 178 -28.32 -4.83 -22.01
N LYS A 179 -29.54 -4.72 -22.54
CA LYS A 179 -30.04 -5.66 -23.58
C LYS A 179 -29.20 -5.56 -24.85
N SER A 180 -28.94 -4.35 -25.34
CA SER A 180 -28.08 -4.13 -26.51
C SER A 180 -26.70 -4.78 -26.36
N LEU A 181 -26.05 -4.62 -25.22
CA LEU A 181 -24.75 -5.26 -24.92
C LEU A 181 -24.85 -6.79 -24.94
N MET A 182 -25.88 -7.35 -24.32
CA MET A 182 -26.07 -8.81 -24.29
C MET A 182 -26.42 -9.39 -25.66
N GLU A 183 -27.22 -8.68 -26.47
CA GLU A 183 -27.62 -9.07 -27.83
C GLU A 183 -26.42 -9.08 -28.79
N THR A 184 -25.50 -8.15 -28.68
CA THR A 184 -24.27 -8.15 -29.50
C THR A 184 -23.28 -9.23 -29.09
N GLY A 185 -23.41 -9.79 -27.87
CA GLY A 185 -22.48 -10.78 -27.31
C GLY A 185 -21.10 -10.21 -26.96
N GLU A 186 -20.95 -8.87 -26.97
CA GLU A 186 -19.70 -8.21 -26.60
C GLU A 186 -19.44 -8.39 -25.10
N SER A 187 -18.46 -9.22 -24.77
CA SER A 187 -18.14 -9.61 -23.39
C SER A 187 -16.62 -9.72 -23.17
N LEU A 188 -16.18 -9.55 -21.94
CA LEU A 188 -14.79 -9.80 -21.56
C LEU A 188 -14.71 -11.06 -20.70
N ASN A 189 -14.00 -12.08 -21.18
CA ASN A 189 -13.91 -13.39 -20.54
C ASN A 189 -15.28 -14.06 -20.26
N GLY A 190 -16.26 -13.82 -21.12
CA GLY A 190 -17.63 -14.33 -20.98
C GLY A 190 -18.51 -13.55 -20.01
N GLU A 191 -18.05 -12.42 -19.48
CA GLU A 191 -18.80 -11.57 -18.55
C GLU A 191 -19.19 -10.24 -19.22
N TYR A 192 -20.42 -9.79 -19.00
CA TYR A 192 -20.94 -8.49 -19.42
C TYR A 192 -20.75 -7.46 -18.29
N TYR A 193 -19.81 -6.52 -18.48
CA TYR A 193 -19.52 -5.46 -17.51
C TYR A 193 -20.40 -4.22 -17.76
N VAL A 194 -20.78 -3.56 -16.66
CA VAL A 194 -21.63 -2.35 -16.74
C VAL A 194 -20.97 -1.25 -17.54
N SER A 195 -19.67 -1.06 -17.41
CA SER A 195 -18.86 -0.08 -18.14
C SER A 195 -19.00 -0.19 -19.67
N MET A 196 -19.10 -1.42 -20.19
CA MET A 196 -19.18 -1.68 -21.64
C MET A 196 -20.48 -1.16 -22.27
N ALA A 197 -21.58 -1.12 -21.50
CA ALA A 197 -22.86 -0.61 -22.00
C ALA A 197 -22.79 0.88 -22.39
N TYR A 198 -21.86 1.65 -21.81
CA TYR A 198 -21.70 3.07 -22.15
C TYR A 198 -21.17 3.28 -23.58
N ASN A 199 -20.37 2.37 -24.12
CA ASN A 199 -19.96 2.47 -25.53
C ASN A 199 -21.16 2.35 -26.46
N HIS A 200 -22.13 1.50 -26.13
CA HIS A 200 -23.41 1.41 -26.91
C HIS A 200 -24.24 2.69 -26.80
N MET A 201 -24.29 3.32 -25.61
CA MET A 201 -24.93 4.62 -25.40
C MET A 201 -24.27 5.70 -26.26
N ILE A 202 -22.96 5.81 -26.22
CA ILE A 202 -22.18 6.82 -26.96
C ILE A 202 -22.33 6.62 -28.46
N ALA A 203 -22.30 5.38 -28.95
CA ALA A 203 -22.55 5.07 -30.38
C ALA A 203 -23.93 5.49 -30.88
N LYS A 204 -24.89 5.64 -29.98
CA LYS A 204 -26.24 6.18 -30.29
C LYS A 204 -26.38 7.68 -30.02
N GLY A 205 -25.28 8.38 -29.75
CA GLY A 205 -25.25 9.83 -29.53
C GLY A 205 -25.69 10.26 -28.14
N MET A 206 -25.82 9.34 -27.20
CA MET A 206 -26.13 9.69 -25.81
C MET A 206 -24.92 10.30 -25.10
N ARG A 207 -25.20 11.21 -24.19
CA ARG A 207 -24.22 11.99 -23.47
C ARG A 207 -23.90 11.31 -22.14
N VAL A 208 -22.68 10.76 -22.03
CA VAL A 208 -22.16 10.11 -20.83
C VAL A 208 -21.08 10.99 -20.20
N ARG A 209 -21.16 11.23 -18.90
CA ARG A 209 -20.27 12.15 -18.20
C ARG A 209 -19.30 11.41 -17.27
N VAL A 210 -18.06 11.89 -17.17
CA VAL A 210 -17.12 11.52 -16.10
C VAL A 210 -17.37 12.44 -14.92
N PHE A 211 -17.55 11.87 -13.75
CA PHE A 211 -17.48 12.57 -12.48
C PHE A 211 -16.21 12.14 -11.73
N GLU A 212 -15.33 13.09 -11.44
CA GLU A 212 -14.07 12.81 -10.74
C GLU A 212 -14.31 12.75 -9.24
N ILE A 213 -13.91 11.64 -8.62
CA ILE A 213 -13.92 11.44 -7.18
C ILE A 213 -12.54 11.73 -6.60
N GLU A 214 -12.46 12.03 -5.31
CA GLU A 214 -11.20 12.36 -4.65
C GLU A 214 -10.32 11.13 -4.46
N LYS A 215 -10.86 10.06 -3.88
CA LYS A 215 -10.13 8.81 -3.64
C LYS A 215 -11.00 7.57 -3.82
N MET A 216 -10.40 6.56 -4.40
CA MET A 216 -10.91 5.19 -4.47
C MET A 216 -10.20 4.33 -3.44
N LEU A 217 -10.95 3.67 -2.55
CA LEU A 217 -10.45 2.71 -1.58
C LEU A 217 -10.79 1.31 -2.07
N GLN A 218 -9.79 0.56 -2.51
CA GLN A 218 -9.99 -0.74 -3.11
C GLN A 218 -10.02 -1.85 -2.04
N TRP A 219 -11.11 -2.62 -2.01
CA TRP A 219 -11.29 -3.78 -1.15
C TRP A 219 -11.65 -5.06 -1.94
N GLY A 220 -11.66 -4.97 -3.24
CA GLY A 220 -12.14 -6.01 -4.16
C GLY A 220 -11.27 -7.26 -4.24
N THR A 221 -10.02 -7.20 -3.75
CA THR A 221 -9.14 -8.36 -3.61
C THR A 221 -8.65 -8.52 -2.17
N PRO A 222 -8.28 -9.75 -1.74
CA PRO A 222 -7.68 -9.95 -0.42
C PRO A 222 -6.45 -9.06 -0.17
N TYR A 223 -5.59 -8.94 -1.17
CA TYR A 223 -4.38 -8.12 -1.09
C TYR A 223 -4.72 -6.63 -0.84
N ASP A 224 -5.60 -6.05 -1.63
CA ASP A 224 -5.98 -4.63 -1.49
C ASP A 224 -6.64 -4.36 -0.14
N LEU A 225 -7.48 -5.31 0.32
CA LEU A 225 -8.10 -5.22 1.64
C LEU A 225 -7.07 -5.28 2.77
N GLU A 226 -6.07 -6.16 2.67
CA GLU A 226 -4.98 -6.26 3.66
C GLU A 226 -4.14 -4.98 3.68
N VAL A 227 -3.85 -4.40 2.51
CA VAL A 227 -3.16 -3.09 2.40
C VAL A 227 -3.97 -2.00 3.11
N TYR A 228 -5.27 -1.90 2.80
CA TYR A 228 -6.15 -0.92 3.46
C TYR A 228 -6.15 -1.11 4.97
N LYS A 229 -6.39 -2.33 5.45
CA LYS A 229 -6.47 -2.64 6.89
C LYS A 229 -5.16 -2.32 7.62
N MET A 230 -4.02 -2.60 7.00
CA MET A 230 -2.71 -2.28 7.57
C MET A 230 -2.55 -0.77 7.76
N TRP A 231 -2.88 0.03 6.76
CA TRP A 231 -2.78 1.48 6.85
C TRP A 231 -3.82 2.07 7.83
N SER A 232 -5.07 1.60 7.77
CA SER A 232 -6.11 2.01 8.72
C SER A 232 -5.67 1.72 10.17
N ALA A 233 -5.20 0.52 10.45
CA ALA A 233 -4.71 0.16 11.78
C ALA A 233 -3.53 1.05 12.22
N TYR A 234 -2.55 1.27 11.34
CA TYR A 234 -1.40 2.13 11.65
C TYR A 234 -1.82 3.57 12.01
N PHE A 235 -2.73 4.19 11.24
CA PHE A 235 -3.13 5.57 11.48
C PHE A 235 -4.02 5.75 12.71
N HIS A 236 -4.69 4.69 13.16
CA HIS A 236 -5.50 4.68 14.40
C HIS A 236 -4.72 4.20 15.63
N GLU A 237 -3.48 3.74 15.46
CA GLU A 237 -2.65 3.29 16.57
C GLU A 237 -2.25 4.46 17.46
N LYS A 238 -2.22 4.21 18.78
CA LYS A 238 -1.81 5.23 19.74
C LYS A 238 -0.29 5.43 19.71
N PRO A 239 0.20 6.66 19.91
CA PRO A 239 1.62 6.91 20.09
C PRO A 239 2.20 6.05 21.20
N ARG A 240 3.33 5.44 20.96
CA ARG A 240 4.04 4.60 21.94
C ARG A 240 5.15 5.40 22.64
N ARG A 241 5.55 4.94 23.84
CA ARG A 241 6.69 5.53 24.52
C ARG A 241 7.94 5.41 23.66
N ARG A 242 8.75 6.45 23.63
CA ARG A 242 10.06 6.39 22.99
C ARG A 242 11.06 5.77 23.95
N LEU A 243 11.72 4.71 23.50
CA LEU A 243 12.76 4.04 24.30
C LEU A 243 14.07 4.83 24.23
N ARG A 244 14.84 4.80 25.30
CA ARG A 244 16.25 5.25 25.30
C ARG A 244 17.17 4.04 25.32
N MET A 245 18.15 4.05 24.39
CA MET A 245 19.14 2.99 24.24
C MET A 245 20.55 3.54 24.46
N PRO A 246 21.48 2.76 25.01
CA PRO A 246 22.86 3.20 25.15
C PRO A 246 23.58 3.27 23.81
N GLY A 247 24.63 4.08 23.73
CA GLY A 247 25.56 4.14 22.63
C GLY A 247 25.20 5.16 21.55
N ILE A 248 25.58 4.88 20.31
CA ILE A 248 25.47 5.83 19.20
C ILE A 248 24.58 5.30 18.09
N THR A 249 23.86 6.22 17.42
CA THR A 249 23.13 5.92 16.18
C THR A 249 23.90 6.46 14.99
N LEU A 250 24.13 5.65 13.96
CA LEU A 250 24.62 6.06 12.65
C LEU A 250 23.45 6.16 11.67
N LEU A 251 23.30 7.34 11.06
CA LEU A 251 22.37 7.59 9.98
C LEU A 251 23.14 7.78 8.67
N PRO A 252 23.42 6.72 7.89
CA PRO A 252 24.03 6.84 6.58
C PRO A 252 23.00 7.38 5.55
N MET A 253 23.27 8.54 4.98
CA MET A 253 22.43 9.19 3.98
C MET A 253 23.23 9.78 2.80
N ALA A 254 24.37 9.14 2.45
CA ALA A 254 25.23 9.56 1.36
C ALA A 254 24.89 8.89 -0.01
N GLY A 255 23.77 8.18 -0.09
CA GLY A 255 23.33 7.52 -1.33
C GLY A 255 22.80 8.52 -2.37
N GLN A 256 22.96 8.19 -3.66
CA GLN A 256 22.59 9.08 -4.78
C GLN A 256 21.08 9.26 -4.99
N GLY A 257 20.24 8.38 -4.48
CA GLY A 257 18.77 8.46 -4.68
C GLY A 257 18.31 8.34 -6.14
N ASN A 258 19.03 7.58 -6.97
CA ASN A 258 18.85 7.50 -8.43
C ASN A 258 17.40 7.23 -8.84
N ARG A 259 16.66 6.35 -8.13
CA ARG A 259 15.27 6.03 -8.43
C ARG A 259 14.36 7.26 -8.40
N PHE A 260 14.57 8.16 -7.43
CA PHE A 260 13.82 9.41 -7.31
C PHE A 260 14.19 10.39 -8.42
N ARG A 261 15.48 10.56 -8.70
CA ARG A 261 15.94 11.44 -9.80
C ARG A 261 15.39 10.99 -11.17
N MET A 262 15.38 9.69 -11.44
CA MET A 262 14.82 9.13 -12.68
C MET A 262 13.31 9.39 -12.84
N GLN A 263 12.59 9.65 -11.75
CA GLN A 263 11.17 10.01 -11.76
C GLN A 263 10.93 11.52 -11.57
N GLY A 264 11.95 12.35 -11.80
CA GLY A 264 11.81 13.80 -11.83
C GLY A 264 11.80 14.50 -10.46
N TYR A 265 12.28 13.83 -9.40
CA TYR A 265 12.46 14.49 -8.11
C TYR A 265 13.80 15.26 -8.10
N ASP A 266 13.73 16.60 -8.03
CA ASP A 266 14.89 17.47 -7.91
C ASP A 266 15.49 17.47 -6.50
N THR A 267 14.64 17.29 -5.49
CA THR A 267 15.06 17.19 -4.08
C THR A 267 15.67 15.82 -3.80
N PRO A 268 16.90 15.74 -3.24
CA PRO A 268 17.49 14.47 -2.88
C PRO A 268 16.61 13.70 -1.88
N LYS A 269 16.52 12.39 -2.05
CA LYS A 269 15.61 11.52 -1.28
C LYS A 269 15.54 11.81 0.23
N PRO A 270 16.65 11.92 1.00
CA PRO A 270 16.58 12.14 2.44
C PRO A 270 15.88 13.43 2.87
N PHE A 271 15.74 14.39 1.96
CA PHE A 271 15.15 15.70 2.21
C PHE A 271 13.67 15.78 1.83
N LEU A 272 13.12 14.75 1.19
CA LEU A 272 11.70 14.72 0.83
C LEU A 272 10.83 14.82 2.09
N PRO A 273 9.68 15.53 2.03
CA PRO A 273 8.84 15.74 3.20
C PRO A 273 8.06 14.49 3.60
N ILE A 274 8.07 14.15 4.88
CA ILE A 274 7.22 13.17 5.55
C ILE A 274 6.52 13.89 6.71
N ARG A 275 5.21 14.10 6.63
CA ARG A 275 4.42 14.83 7.67
C ARG A 275 5.06 16.16 8.07
N GLY A 276 5.47 16.94 7.09
CA GLY A 276 6.07 18.27 7.31
C GLY A 276 7.52 18.26 7.82
N GLN A 277 8.15 17.10 7.96
CA GLN A 277 9.56 16.94 8.34
C GLN A 277 10.36 16.33 7.20
N MET A 278 11.68 16.47 7.19
CA MET A 278 12.55 15.73 6.28
C MET A 278 12.41 14.22 6.53
N MET A 279 12.42 13.41 5.47
CA MET A 279 12.36 11.96 5.53
C MET A 279 13.40 11.37 6.51
N ALA A 280 14.65 11.82 6.45
CA ALA A 280 15.70 11.34 7.34
C ALA A 280 15.47 11.73 8.82
N VAL A 281 14.86 12.89 9.08
CA VAL A 281 14.46 13.31 10.44
C VAL A 281 13.28 12.48 10.93
N ALA A 282 12.30 12.23 10.06
CA ALA A 282 11.17 11.36 10.38
C ALA A 282 11.61 9.93 10.70
N ALA A 283 12.58 9.38 9.95
CA ALA A 283 13.17 8.07 10.21
C ALA A 283 13.82 8.00 11.61
N LEU A 284 14.59 9.01 11.98
CA LEU A 284 15.20 9.07 13.34
C LEU A 284 14.17 9.20 14.46
N ARG A 285 13.07 9.94 14.23
CA ARG A 285 12.01 10.13 15.23
C ARG A 285 11.35 8.83 15.63
N ASP A 286 11.18 7.91 14.69
CA ASP A 286 10.51 6.63 14.91
C ASP A 286 11.42 5.59 15.58
N LEU A 287 12.69 5.91 15.81
CA LEU A 287 13.67 5.05 16.49
C LEU A 287 13.84 5.41 17.98
N PRO A 288 14.41 4.50 18.80
CA PRO A 288 14.87 4.82 20.14
C PRO A 288 15.85 5.98 20.13
N GLU A 289 15.86 6.74 21.22
CA GLU A 289 16.88 7.74 21.48
C GLU A 289 18.19 7.07 21.92
N THR A 290 19.33 7.53 21.42
CA THR A 290 20.66 7.07 21.86
C THR A 290 21.45 8.22 22.48
N ASP A 291 22.61 7.92 23.10
CA ASP A 291 23.43 8.94 23.74
C ASP A 291 23.94 9.99 22.75
N SER A 292 24.15 9.60 21.50
CA SER A 292 24.47 10.53 20.42
C SER A 292 24.07 9.97 19.04
N THR A 293 23.85 10.87 18.09
CA THR A 293 23.57 10.52 16.69
C THR A 293 24.65 11.08 15.78
N THR A 294 25.18 10.25 14.90
CA THR A 294 26.10 10.67 13.83
C THR A 294 25.42 10.53 12.48
N VAL A 295 25.29 11.63 11.79
CA VAL A 295 24.74 11.70 10.43
C VAL A 295 25.90 11.68 9.43
N ILE A 296 25.84 10.74 8.47
CA ILE A 296 26.88 10.59 7.45
C ILE A 296 26.28 10.96 6.10
N SER A 297 26.73 12.06 5.52
CA SER A 297 26.12 12.65 4.34
C SER A 297 27.18 13.12 3.33
N LEU A 298 26.72 13.36 2.12
CA LEU A 298 27.56 14.07 1.13
C LEU A 298 27.73 15.54 1.56
N LYS A 299 28.95 16.07 1.43
CA LYS A 299 29.26 17.49 1.70
C LYS A 299 28.34 18.45 0.93
N SER A 300 27.97 18.07 -0.31
CA SER A 300 27.04 18.84 -1.14
C SER A 300 25.64 19.01 -0.55
N HIS A 301 25.27 18.18 0.42
CA HIS A 301 23.94 18.24 1.05
C HIS A 301 23.84 19.29 2.18
N ALA A 302 24.96 19.76 2.73
CA ALA A 302 25.01 20.80 3.76
C ALA A 302 24.04 20.60 4.94
N VAL A 303 24.03 19.37 5.51
CA VAL A 303 22.96 18.90 6.40
C VAL A 303 22.98 19.45 7.83
N GLY A 304 24.05 20.11 8.26
CA GLY A 304 24.26 20.54 9.65
C GLY A 304 23.09 21.32 10.27
N GLN A 305 22.42 22.16 9.51
CA GLN A 305 21.27 22.95 9.99
C GLN A 305 20.03 22.11 10.30
N TYR A 306 19.91 20.93 9.70
CA TYR A 306 18.73 20.04 9.84
C TYR A 306 18.87 19.04 11.00
N PHE A 307 20.09 18.84 11.51
CA PHE A 307 20.39 17.88 12.57
C PHE A 307 21.10 18.56 13.75
N PRO A 308 20.43 19.48 14.45
CA PRO A 308 21.03 20.17 15.59
C PRO A 308 21.39 19.17 16.69
N GLY A 309 22.61 19.26 17.22
CA GLY A 309 23.11 18.38 18.27
C GLY A 309 23.67 17.04 17.78
N CYS A 310 23.58 16.73 16.49
CA CYS A 310 24.18 15.53 15.91
C CYS A 310 25.64 15.78 15.46
N LYS A 311 26.47 14.75 15.54
CA LYS A 311 27.80 14.75 14.87
C LYS A 311 27.56 14.59 13.36
N ILE A 312 28.19 15.43 12.54
CA ILE A 312 28.11 15.34 11.08
C ILE A 312 29.43 14.82 10.53
N VAL A 313 29.38 13.76 9.73
CA VAL A 313 30.50 13.28 8.94
C VAL A 313 30.18 13.54 7.47
N GLU A 314 30.99 14.41 6.86
CA GLU A 314 30.83 14.82 5.47
C GLU A 314 31.73 14.01 4.55
N LEU A 315 31.15 13.37 3.54
CA LEU A 315 31.87 12.64 2.50
C LEU A 315 31.94 13.50 1.23
N ALA A 316 33.09 13.46 0.55
CA ALA A 316 33.28 14.17 -0.72
C ALA A 316 32.43 13.52 -1.83
N GLU A 317 32.30 12.21 -1.82
CA GLU A 317 31.60 11.40 -2.82
C GLU A 317 30.93 10.17 -2.18
N THR A 318 30.08 9.49 -2.94
CA THR A 318 29.42 8.24 -2.51
C THR A 318 30.46 7.12 -2.33
N THR A 319 30.20 6.27 -1.34
CA THR A 319 31.06 5.09 -1.05
C THR A 319 30.56 3.85 -1.78
N ASN A 320 31.33 2.75 -1.66
CA ASN A 320 30.99 1.43 -2.22
C ASN A 320 29.92 0.68 -1.40
N GLY A 321 28.94 1.39 -0.83
CA GLY A 321 27.82 0.82 -0.11
C GLY A 321 27.66 1.34 1.31
N GLN A 322 26.51 1.00 1.91
CA GLN A 322 26.07 1.53 3.20
C GLN A 322 27.04 1.13 4.33
N ALA A 323 27.57 -0.10 4.35
CA ALA A 323 28.53 -0.54 5.37
C ALA A 323 29.81 0.31 5.32
N THR A 324 30.32 0.60 4.10
CA THR A 324 31.49 1.48 3.91
C THR A 324 31.19 2.92 4.38
N THR A 325 29.97 3.41 4.10
CA THR A 325 29.54 4.71 4.61
C THR A 325 29.57 4.77 6.13
N CYS A 326 29.07 3.72 6.81
CA CYS A 326 29.07 3.65 8.27
C CYS A 326 30.50 3.61 8.84
N MET A 327 31.42 2.89 8.22
CA MET A 327 32.81 2.81 8.67
C MET A 327 33.50 4.17 8.70
N ALA A 328 33.19 5.08 7.78
CA ALA A 328 33.78 6.43 7.77
C ALA A 328 33.47 7.27 9.04
N ALA A 329 32.55 6.82 9.88
CA ALA A 329 32.18 7.47 11.14
C ALA A 329 32.69 6.74 12.38
N LEU A 330 33.41 5.61 12.23
CA LEU A 330 33.75 4.69 13.34
C LEU A 330 35.23 4.72 13.73
N ASP A 331 36.10 5.48 13.08
CA ASP A 331 37.55 5.49 13.35
C ASP A 331 37.88 5.81 14.83
N ASP A 332 37.20 6.82 15.38
CA ASP A 332 37.42 7.27 16.79
C ASP A 332 36.41 6.67 17.78
N VAL A 333 35.60 5.69 17.35
CA VAL A 333 34.62 5.03 18.25
C VAL A 333 35.23 3.84 18.96
N ASP A 334 35.12 3.82 20.29
CA ASP A 334 35.57 2.70 21.09
C ASP A 334 34.83 1.40 20.74
N ASP A 335 35.55 0.29 20.64
CA ASP A 335 35.00 -0.98 20.19
C ASP A 335 33.90 -1.55 21.11
N ASN A 336 33.86 -1.14 22.38
CA ASN A 336 32.79 -1.55 23.32
C ASN A 336 31.56 -0.65 23.28
N THR A 337 31.56 0.44 22.49
CA THR A 337 30.42 1.32 22.36
C THR A 337 29.25 0.59 21.65
N PRO A 338 28.03 0.57 22.22
CA PRO A 338 26.87 0.07 21.53
C PRO A 338 26.59 0.92 20.29
N LEU A 339 26.22 0.25 19.19
CA LEU A 339 26.05 0.87 17.89
C LEU A 339 24.69 0.52 17.28
N THR A 340 23.91 1.53 16.92
CA THR A 340 22.72 1.37 16.07
C THR A 340 23.03 1.91 14.69
N VAL A 341 22.84 1.12 13.66
CA VAL A 341 22.85 1.55 12.25
C VAL A 341 21.42 1.60 11.77
N THR A 342 21.02 2.66 11.06
CA THR A 342 19.66 2.81 10.56
C THR A 342 19.62 3.22 9.08
N ALA A 343 18.44 3.17 8.47
CA ALA A 343 18.19 3.75 7.17
C ALA A 343 17.57 5.15 7.31
N CYS A 344 17.70 5.97 6.27
CA CYS A 344 17.14 7.33 6.23
C CYS A 344 15.79 7.43 5.50
N ASP A 345 15.21 6.29 5.11
CA ASP A 345 14.10 6.20 4.15
C ASP A 345 12.99 5.23 4.56
N ASN A 346 12.87 5.02 5.85
CA ASN A 346 11.76 4.26 6.43
C ASN A 346 11.42 4.74 7.84
N GLY A 347 10.19 4.48 8.27
CA GLY A 347 9.72 4.56 9.64
C GLY A 347 9.31 3.20 10.16
N ALA A 348 9.15 3.09 11.47
CA ALA A 348 8.67 1.88 12.10
C ALA A 348 7.89 2.18 13.38
N MET A 349 6.84 1.40 13.63
CA MET A 349 6.21 1.34 14.93
C MET A 349 6.50 -0.04 15.54
N TYR A 350 6.94 -0.07 16.78
CA TYR A 350 7.43 -1.27 17.44
C TYR A 350 6.99 -1.32 18.90
N ASP A 351 7.04 -2.51 19.50
CA ASP A 351 6.84 -2.71 20.93
C ASP A 351 8.11 -2.34 21.71
N PRO A 352 8.11 -1.22 22.48
CA PRO A 352 9.28 -0.78 23.22
C PRO A 352 9.68 -1.73 24.35
N ASP A 353 8.72 -2.44 24.97
CA ASP A 353 9.01 -3.35 26.09
C ASP A 353 9.70 -4.63 25.56
N ARG A 354 9.26 -5.13 24.41
CA ARG A 354 9.92 -6.25 23.72
C ARG A 354 11.36 -5.91 23.32
N LEU A 355 11.57 -4.70 22.77
CA LEU A 355 12.91 -4.24 22.40
C LEU A 355 13.81 -4.09 23.63
N GLU A 356 13.31 -3.48 24.70
CA GLU A 356 14.05 -3.30 25.95
C GLU A 356 14.46 -4.63 26.59
N ASN A 357 13.57 -5.62 26.60
CA ASN A 357 13.89 -6.97 27.08
C ASN A 357 15.00 -7.62 26.25
N LEU A 358 14.94 -7.50 24.93
CA LEU A 358 15.96 -8.05 24.02
C LEU A 358 17.31 -7.34 24.18
N MET A 359 17.31 -6.03 24.42
CA MET A 359 18.50 -5.23 24.73
C MET A 359 19.14 -5.61 26.06
N ASN A 360 18.33 -5.93 27.06
CA ASN A 360 18.80 -6.32 28.41
C ASN A 360 19.34 -7.76 28.46
N ASP A 361 19.05 -8.59 27.45
CA ASP A 361 19.65 -9.91 27.32
C ASP A 361 21.11 -9.79 26.87
N GLY A 362 22.03 -9.90 27.84
CA GLY A 362 23.47 -9.79 27.63
C GLY A 362 24.06 -10.85 26.69
N SER A 363 23.32 -11.90 26.36
CA SER A 363 23.75 -12.95 25.42
C SER A 363 23.53 -12.58 23.96
N VAL A 364 22.79 -11.52 23.67
CA VAL A 364 22.49 -11.08 22.30
C VAL A 364 23.54 -10.08 21.81
N ASP A 365 24.23 -10.39 20.73
CA ASP A 365 25.27 -9.53 20.14
C ASP A 365 24.68 -8.54 19.10
N VAL A 366 23.71 -9.00 18.30
CA VAL A 366 23.11 -8.20 17.22
C VAL A 366 21.60 -8.36 17.23
N ILE A 367 20.87 -7.24 17.08
CA ILE A 367 19.41 -7.20 16.90
C ILE A 367 19.13 -6.64 15.52
N VAL A 368 18.41 -7.40 14.68
CA VAL A 368 18.05 -7.03 13.32
C VAL A 368 16.56 -6.71 13.27
N TRP A 369 16.22 -5.46 12.97
CA TRP A 369 14.84 -5.03 12.82
C TRP A 369 14.27 -5.53 11.51
N CYS A 370 13.09 -6.14 11.55
CA CYS A 370 12.47 -6.80 10.41
C CYS A 370 10.95 -6.68 10.46
N PHE A 371 10.28 -7.06 9.38
CA PHE A 371 8.83 -7.20 9.33
C PHE A 371 8.42 -8.57 8.78
N THR A 372 7.20 -9.01 9.10
CA THR A 372 6.63 -10.30 8.65
C THR A 372 5.43 -10.11 7.73
N ASN A 373 4.54 -9.19 8.04
CA ASN A 373 3.19 -9.09 7.46
C ASN A 373 2.93 -7.81 6.64
N ASN A 374 3.97 -7.16 6.11
CA ASN A 374 3.77 -5.99 5.28
C ASN A 374 3.34 -6.44 3.86
N PRO A 375 2.14 -6.05 3.36
CA PRO A 375 1.66 -6.44 2.05
C PRO A 375 2.59 -5.99 0.92
N THR A 376 3.24 -4.83 1.05
CA THR A 376 4.17 -4.29 0.04
C THR A 376 5.39 -5.19 -0.16
N GLY A 377 5.86 -5.85 0.90
CA GLY A 377 6.94 -6.83 0.82
C GLY A 377 6.61 -8.04 -0.06
N LYS A 378 5.31 -8.40 -0.14
CA LYS A 378 4.83 -9.48 -1.01
C LYS A 378 4.87 -9.10 -2.49
N LEU A 379 4.68 -7.82 -2.84
CA LEU A 379 4.73 -7.35 -4.24
C LEU A 379 6.14 -7.29 -4.79
N TYR A 380 7.10 -6.86 -3.98
CA TYR A 380 8.48 -6.63 -4.41
C TYR A 380 9.49 -7.35 -3.51
N PRO A 381 9.40 -8.69 -3.38
CA PRO A 381 10.20 -9.45 -2.43
C PRO A 381 11.72 -9.35 -2.70
N HIS A 382 12.12 -9.09 -3.96
CA HIS A 382 13.54 -8.90 -4.35
C HIS A 382 14.12 -7.54 -3.93
N MET A 383 13.33 -6.68 -3.32
CA MET A 383 13.85 -5.41 -2.78
C MET A 383 14.49 -5.56 -1.40
N TYR A 384 14.19 -6.64 -0.69
CA TYR A 384 14.58 -6.85 0.71
C TYR A 384 15.65 -7.93 0.86
N ALA A 385 16.38 -7.87 1.99
CA ALA A 385 17.08 -9.03 2.50
C ALA A 385 16.14 -9.81 3.43
N TRP A 386 16.23 -11.14 3.39
CA TRP A 386 15.35 -12.06 4.08
C TRP A 386 16.09 -12.86 5.13
N LEU A 387 15.46 -13.10 6.25
CA LEU A 387 15.95 -13.85 7.40
C LEU A 387 15.16 -15.16 7.52
N ASP A 388 15.86 -16.27 7.72
CA ASP A 388 15.28 -17.51 8.24
C ASP A 388 15.40 -17.48 9.77
N VAL A 389 14.27 -17.48 10.47
CA VAL A 389 14.18 -17.22 11.91
C VAL A 389 13.60 -18.44 12.62
N ASP A 390 14.13 -18.81 13.76
CA ASP A 390 13.56 -19.87 14.59
C ASP A 390 12.54 -19.36 15.62
N ASP A 391 11.94 -20.29 16.37
CA ASP A 391 10.91 -19.98 17.36
C ASP A 391 11.41 -19.12 18.55
N SER A 392 12.73 -18.97 18.69
CA SER A 392 13.37 -18.11 19.69
C SER A 392 13.83 -16.77 19.16
N ASP A 393 13.35 -16.37 17.98
CA ASP A 393 13.79 -15.20 17.21
C ASP A 393 15.28 -15.23 16.78
N SER A 394 15.99 -16.38 16.87
CA SER A 394 17.37 -16.48 16.38
C SER A 394 17.39 -16.59 14.86
N ILE A 395 18.29 -15.80 14.24
CA ILE A 395 18.48 -15.81 12.80
C ILE A 395 19.45 -16.95 12.45
N ARG A 396 19.02 -17.86 11.57
CA ARG A 396 19.81 -19.02 11.11
C ARG A 396 20.52 -18.76 9.78
N GLU A 397 19.87 -18.00 8.91
CA GLU A 397 20.37 -17.77 7.55
C GLU A 397 19.86 -16.41 7.03
N VAL A 398 20.67 -15.75 6.21
CA VAL A 398 20.33 -14.48 5.58
C VAL A 398 20.42 -14.63 4.06
N SER A 399 19.39 -14.18 3.34
CA SER A 399 19.35 -14.19 1.87
C SER A 399 19.10 -12.78 1.33
N ILE A 400 20.10 -12.17 0.71
CA ILE A 400 20.05 -10.77 0.27
C ILE A 400 19.43 -10.69 -1.13
N LYS A 401 18.35 -9.88 -1.27
CA LYS A 401 17.61 -9.66 -2.54
C LYS A 401 16.96 -10.92 -3.13
N LYS A 402 16.91 -12.02 -2.39
CA LYS A 402 16.30 -13.26 -2.86
C LYS A 402 15.48 -13.88 -1.72
N PRO A 403 14.14 -13.92 -1.82
CA PRO A 403 13.31 -14.56 -0.80
C PRO A 403 13.57 -16.07 -0.75
N PHE A 404 13.42 -16.68 0.42
CA PHE A 404 13.48 -18.12 0.58
C PHE A 404 12.25 -18.79 -0.05
N ALA A 405 12.45 -19.82 -0.87
CA ALA A 405 11.35 -20.52 -1.54
C ALA A 405 10.58 -21.49 -0.63
N THR A 406 11.26 -22.07 0.38
CA THR A 406 10.74 -23.21 1.17
C THR A 406 10.81 -23.01 2.69
N LYS A 407 11.29 -21.88 3.18
CA LYS A 407 11.39 -21.61 4.62
C LYS A 407 10.05 -21.11 5.17
N PRO A 408 9.52 -21.71 6.25
CA PRO A 408 8.19 -21.35 6.76
C PRO A 408 8.15 -20.03 7.55
N ASN A 409 9.24 -19.66 8.21
CA ASN A 409 9.30 -18.48 9.08
C ASN A 409 10.36 -17.50 8.57
N THR A 410 9.96 -16.67 7.59
CA THR A 410 10.86 -15.71 6.97
C THR A 410 10.44 -14.27 7.25
N HIS A 411 11.43 -13.44 7.61
CA HIS A 411 11.24 -12.03 7.91
C HIS A 411 12.07 -11.17 6.96
N ALA A 412 11.57 -10.00 6.60
CA ALA A 412 12.30 -9.06 5.73
C ALA A 412 12.95 -7.94 6.56
N ILE A 413 14.21 -7.64 6.28
CA ILE A 413 14.98 -6.61 6.99
C ILE A 413 14.48 -5.21 6.59
N ILE A 414 14.39 -4.29 7.57
CA ILE A 414 14.02 -2.89 7.35
C ILE A 414 15.21 -1.91 7.30
N GLY A 415 16.44 -2.41 7.48
CA GLY A 415 17.67 -1.61 7.43
C GLY A 415 18.09 -0.97 8.76
N THR A 416 17.44 -1.30 9.88
CA THR A 416 17.86 -0.90 11.23
C THR A 416 18.46 -2.10 11.95
N MET A 417 19.67 -1.94 12.52
CA MET A 417 20.40 -3.00 13.25
C MET A 417 21.08 -2.40 14.47
N PHE A 418 21.00 -3.12 15.58
CA PHE A 418 21.77 -2.82 16.78
C PHE A 418 22.90 -3.83 16.94
N PHE A 419 24.10 -3.35 17.21
CA PHE A 419 25.27 -4.12 17.56
C PHE A 419 25.64 -3.76 18.99
N ARG A 420 25.78 -4.76 19.87
CA ARG A 420 26.11 -4.52 21.27
C ARG A 420 27.49 -3.85 21.44
N LYS A 421 28.37 -4.04 20.47
CA LYS A 421 29.71 -3.44 20.41
C LYS A 421 30.05 -3.00 19.01
N ALA A 422 30.53 -1.78 18.82
CA ALA A 422 31.02 -1.28 17.55
C ALA A 422 32.14 -2.16 16.95
N GLY A 423 32.96 -2.79 17.81
CA GLY A 423 34.00 -3.73 17.38
C GLY A 423 33.46 -4.93 16.61
N VAL A 424 32.23 -5.41 16.92
CA VAL A 424 31.56 -6.48 16.15
C VAL A 424 31.28 -6.02 14.74
N PHE A 425 30.71 -4.81 14.56
CA PHE A 425 30.48 -4.22 13.24
C PHE A 425 31.79 -4.05 12.46
N LYS A 426 32.82 -3.46 13.08
CA LYS A 426 34.12 -3.21 12.42
C LYS A 426 34.78 -4.52 11.98
N ALA A 427 34.75 -5.56 12.80
CA ALA A 427 35.33 -6.88 12.48
C ALA A 427 34.56 -7.55 11.34
N ALA A 428 33.23 -7.53 11.37
CA ALA A 428 32.39 -8.08 10.31
C ALA A 428 32.57 -7.31 8.99
N TYR A 429 32.69 -5.98 9.04
CA TYR A 429 32.98 -5.17 7.86
C TYR A 429 34.31 -5.54 7.24
N LYS A 430 35.36 -5.64 8.05
CA LYS A 430 36.68 -6.10 7.59
C LYS A 430 36.59 -7.45 6.90
N HIS A 431 35.84 -8.39 7.48
CA HIS A 431 35.65 -9.72 6.92
C HIS A 431 35.01 -9.67 5.52
N ILE A 432 33.91 -8.92 5.34
CA ILE A 432 33.22 -8.83 4.04
C ILE A 432 34.08 -8.13 2.97
N VAL A 433 34.94 -7.19 3.37
CA VAL A 433 35.88 -6.52 2.46
C VAL A 433 37.02 -7.47 2.05
N ASP A 434 37.65 -8.17 3.01
CA ASP A 434 38.73 -9.10 2.77
C ASP A 434 38.33 -10.27 1.84
N HIS A 435 37.04 -10.67 1.89
CA HIS A 435 36.49 -11.77 1.07
C HIS A 435 35.64 -11.28 -0.12
N ASP A 436 35.60 -9.97 -0.36
CA ASP A 436 34.82 -9.32 -1.43
C ASP A 436 33.33 -9.75 -1.46
N LEU A 437 32.68 -9.85 -0.30
CA LEU A 437 31.27 -10.27 -0.15
C LEU A 437 30.32 -9.10 -0.47
N ARG A 438 30.11 -8.82 -1.75
CA ARG A 438 29.24 -7.72 -2.22
C ARG A 438 27.89 -8.23 -2.70
N THR A 439 26.90 -7.35 -2.63
CA THR A 439 25.61 -7.53 -3.30
C THR A 439 25.42 -6.38 -4.27
N ASN A 440 25.18 -6.66 -5.56
CA ASN A 440 25.06 -5.67 -6.63
C ASN A 440 26.27 -4.70 -6.71
N GLY A 441 27.46 -5.17 -6.39
CA GLY A 441 28.70 -4.37 -6.42
C GLY A 441 28.94 -3.50 -5.18
N GLU A 442 28.07 -3.54 -4.17
CA GLU A 442 28.12 -2.72 -2.96
C GLU A 442 28.25 -3.58 -1.69
N PHE A 443 28.87 -3.03 -0.65
CA PHE A 443 28.89 -3.61 0.68
C PHE A 443 27.69 -3.11 1.50
N TYR A 444 26.60 -3.90 1.51
CA TYR A 444 25.45 -3.61 2.38
C TYR A 444 25.74 -3.99 3.83
N VAL A 445 25.03 -3.34 4.77
CA VAL A 445 25.06 -3.75 6.18
C VAL A 445 24.50 -5.16 6.35
N ASP A 446 23.55 -5.56 5.53
CA ASP A 446 22.96 -6.91 5.51
C ASP A 446 24.03 -7.99 5.22
N ASN A 447 25.12 -7.68 4.46
CA ASN A 447 26.21 -8.61 4.17
C ASN A 447 27.02 -9.01 5.43
N LEU A 448 26.94 -8.23 6.52
CA LEU A 448 27.66 -8.52 7.77
C LEU A 448 27.05 -9.71 8.51
N LEU A 449 25.75 -9.95 8.33
CA LEU A 449 24.97 -10.85 9.20
C LEU A 449 25.35 -12.33 9.03
N GLN A 450 25.45 -12.82 7.80
CA GLN A 450 25.77 -14.23 7.54
C GLN A 450 27.15 -14.62 8.12
N PRO A 451 28.24 -13.84 7.92
CA PRO A 451 29.53 -14.11 8.56
C PRO A 451 29.48 -14.07 10.09
N LEU A 452 28.68 -13.18 10.69
CA LEU A 452 28.52 -13.13 12.15
C LEU A 452 27.86 -14.40 12.69
N ILE A 453 26.81 -14.88 12.03
CA ILE A 453 26.13 -16.13 12.40
C ILE A 453 27.09 -17.30 12.30
N GLU A 454 27.87 -17.41 11.23
CA GLU A 454 28.88 -18.48 11.02
C GLU A 454 30.01 -18.44 12.03
N GLN A 455 30.36 -17.26 12.56
CA GLN A 455 31.33 -17.07 13.63
C GLN A 455 30.77 -17.32 15.04
N GLY A 456 29.47 -17.65 15.17
CA GLY A 456 28.82 -17.99 16.42
C GLY A 456 28.29 -16.80 17.24
N TYR A 457 28.19 -15.60 16.63
CA TYR A 457 27.51 -14.48 17.29
C TYR A 457 26.01 -14.71 17.42
N SER A 458 25.44 -14.25 18.53
CA SER A 458 24.01 -14.32 18.79
C SER A 458 23.29 -13.19 18.03
N VAL A 459 22.66 -13.52 16.89
CA VAL A 459 21.93 -12.57 16.03
C VAL A 459 20.43 -12.84 16.15
N LYS A 460 19.67 -11.85 16.63
CA LYS A 460 18.22 -11.96 16.88
C LYS A 460 17.41 -11.08 15.95
N ALA A 461 16.29 -11.62 15.48
CA ALA A 461 15.29 -10.87 14.77
C ALA A 461 14.39 -10.09 15.73
N PHE A 462 14.07 -8.84 15.38
CA PHE A 462 13.12 -8.00 16.09
C PHE A 462 12.02 -7.55 15.11
N PRO A 463 10.91 -8.27 15.00
CA PRO A 463 9.79 -7.88 14.18
C PRO A 463 9.12 -6.61 14.70
N VAL A 464 9.00 -5.61 13.81
CA VAL A 464 8.22 -4.40 14.09
C VAL A 464 6.75 -4.64 13.80
N ASP A 465 5.86 -3.88 14.44
CA ASP A 465 4.42 -4.00 14.25
C ASP A 465 3.99 -3.37 12.92
N TYR A 466 4.56 -2.20 12.59
CA TYR A 466 4.35 -1.52 11.30
C TYR A 466 5.69 -1.07 10.71
N TYR A 467 5.90 -1.42 9.46
CA TYR A 467 7.02 -0.94 8.65
C TYR A 467 6.52 0.07 7.62
N LEU A 468 7.07 1.27 7.62
CA LEU A 468 6.71 2.36 6.74
C LEU A 468 7.84 2.58 5.74
N CYS A 469 7.69 2.03 4.55
CA CYS A 469 8.70 2.16 3.50
C CYS A 469 8.53 3.50 2.75
N TRP A 470 9.64 4.23 2.56
CA TRP A 470 9.73 5.44 1.73
C TRP A 470 10.88 5.33 0.73
N GLY A 471 11.46 4.14 0.58
CA GLY A 471 12.71 3.89 -0.14
C GLY A 471 12.61 3.99 -1.65
N THR A 472 11.40 3.94 -2.21
CA THR A 472 11.15 4.17 -3.64
C THR A 472 10.09 5.26 -3.85
N PRO A 473 10.03 5.89 -5.05
CA PRO A 473 8.96 6.84 -5.36
C PRO A 473 7.55 6.29 -5.16
N ASN A 474 7.32 5.03 -5.48
CA ASN A 474 6.01 4.41 -5.30
C ASN A 474 5.67 4.17 -3.82
N ASP A 475 6.64 3.71 -3.01
CA ASP A 475 6.44 3.55 -1.56
C ASP A 475 6.18 4.90 -0.90
N TYR A 476 6.95 5.92 -1.27
CA TYR A 476 6.79 7.29 -0.79
C TYR A 476 5.41 7.85 -1.13
N ARG A 477 4.97 7.73 -2.40
CA ARG A 477 3.63 8.15 -2.82
C ARG A 477 2.52 7.37 -2.13
N THR A 478 2.72 6.07 -1.89
CA THR A 478 1.77 5.22 -1.16
C THR A 478 1.60 5.71 0.27
N PHE A 479 2.70 6.03 0.96
CA PHE A 479 2.61 6.61 2.29
C PHE A 479 1.86 7.93 2.28
N LEU A 480 2.20 8.85 1.36
CA LEU A 480 1.54 10.16 1.25
C LEU A 480 0.03 10.04 0.93
N TYR A 481 -0.34 9.08 0.09
CA TYR A 481 -1.75 8.80 -0.23
C TYR A 481 -2.57 8.44 1.01
N TRP A 482 -2.04 7.54 1.83
CA TRP A 482 -2.72 7.10 3.05
C TRP A 482 -2.65 8.15 4.16
N ASP A 483 -1.54 8.87 4.29
CA ASP A 483 -1.41 9.97 5.24
C ASP A 483 -2.44 11.08 4.96
N ASP A 484 -2.61 11.47 3.70
CA ASP A 484 -3.60 12.45 3.27
C ASP A 484 -5.03 11.95 3.52
N TYR A 485 -5.33 10.69 3.19
CA TYR A 485 -6.65 10.09 3.42
C TYR A 485 -7.03 10.12 4.89
N HIS A 486 -6.17 9.64 5.78
CA HIS A 486 -6.47 9.56 7.21
C HIS A 486 -6.41 10.92 7.91
N SER A 487 -5.62 11.88 7.41
CA SER A 487 -5.60 13.25 7.94
C SER A 487 -6.83 14.07 7.54
N SER A 488 -7.43 13.78 6.38
CA SER A 488 -8.62 14.48 5.88
C SER A 488 -9.94 13.92 6.44
N SER A 489 -9.90 12.74 7.07
CA SER A 489 -11.08 12.04 7.58
C SER A 489 -11.44 12.43 9.03
N HIS A 490 -10.72 13.36 9.60
CA HIS A 490 -10.93 13.95 10.93
C HIS A 490 -11.10 15.46 10.81
#